data_8e60f598a13e15e752e1555c58c26ad1
#
_entry.id   8e60f598a13e15e752e1555c58c26ad1
#
_cell.length_a   1.000
_cell.length_b   1.000
_cell.length_c   1.000
_cell.angle_alpha   90.00
_cell.angle_beta   90.00
_cell.angle_gamma   90.00
#
_symmetry.space_group_name_H-M   'P 1'
#
loop_
_entity.id
_entity.type
_entity.pdbx_description
1 polymer ?
#
loop_
_entity_poly.entity_id
_entity_poly.type
_entity_poly.pdbx_seq_one_letter_code
_entity_poly.pdbx_strand_id
1 'polypeptide(L)'
;MANKKDKKRKDALKKKSTIEAFKFQVRWGFVNQFGTPSSLYSVFLETELDYIIELGLQEDLLSIKRFIDDIKSGMGLEPIPELGDLYHSLVAISLGIAKIADINKFGIPTSWDELLKKKILSIYYPDEIRNQVVEHAKEKNYNTSTYLGQPIVKFNQLYIKISRKI
;
A
#
# COMPACT_ATOMS: atom_id res chain seq x y z
N MET A 1 20.74 31.96 -3.81
CA MET A 1 20.89 30.49 -4.02
C MET A 1 21.09 29.78 -2.69
N ALA A 2 20.28 28.75 -2.43
CA ALA A 2 20.47 27.93 -1.24
C ALA A 2 21.77 27.12 -1.39
N ASN A 3 22.61 27.06 -0.35
CA ASN A 3 23.82 26.26 -0.36
C ASN A 3 23.48 24.75 -0.15
N LYS A 4 24.48 23.88 -0.29
CA LYS A 4 24.28 22.42 -0.14
C LYS A 4 23.74 22.03 1.25
N LYS A 5 24.13 22.75 2.31
CA LYS A 5 23.66 22.49 3.68
C LYS A 5 22.15 22.78 3.81
N ASP A 6 21.69 23.89 3.23
CA ASP A 6 20.26 24.25 3.27
C ASP A 6 19.41 23.26 2.50
N LYS A 7 19.89 22.79 1.34
CA LYS A 7 19.21 21.77 0.56
C LYS A 7 19.10 20.45 1.34
N LYS A 8 20.21 19.99 1.95
CA LYS A 8 20.20 18.78 2.77
C LYS A 8 19.24 18.88 3.95
N ARG A 9 19.19 20.05 4.60
CA ARG A 9 18.28 20.29 5.72
C ARG A 9 16.83 20.23 5.28
N LYS A 10 16.47 20.85 4.15
CA LYS A 10 15.12 20.81 3.58
C LYS A 10 14.73 19.39 3.20
N ASP A 11 15.62 18.63 2.57
CA ASP A 11 15.36 17.24 2.18
C ASP A 11 15.13 16.35 3.41
N ALA A 12 15.93 16.53 4.47
CA ALA A 12 15.79 15.78 5.71
C ALA A 12 14.46 16.10 6.43
N LEU A 13 14.06 17.37 6.46
CA LEU A 13 12.79 17.79 7.05
C LEU A 13 11.62 17.25 6.26
N LYS A 14 11.70 17.27 4.93
CA LYS A 14 10.65 16.72 4.06
C LYS A 14 10.48 15.22 4.28
N LYS A 15 11.60 14.47 4.37
CA LYS A 15 11.58 13.03 4.64
C LYS A 15 10.95 12.73 5.99
N LYS A 16 11.32 13.47 7.03
CA LYS A 16 10.76 13.33 8.37
C LYS A 16 9.24 13.60 8.37
N SER A 17 8.81 14.65 7.68
CA SER A 17 7.40 14.99 7.55
C SER A 17 6.61 13.87 6.84
N THR A 18 7.17 13.29 5.78
CA THR A 18 6.55 12.17 5.06
C THR A 18 6.41 10.93 5.95
N ILE A 19 7.44 10.64 6.76
CA ILE A 19 7.41 9.51 7.70
C ILE A 19 6.33 9.72 8.76
N GLU A 20 6.24 10.91 9.35
CA GLU A 20 5.23 11.22 10.37
C GLU A 20 3.82 11.15 9.79
N ALA A 21 3.62 11.67 8.58
CA ALA A 21 2.33 11.58 7.88
C ALA A 21 1.94 10.13 7.60
N PHE A 22 2.91 9.31 7.19
CA PHE A 22 2.70 7.88 6.96
C PHE A 22 2.27 7.16 8.24
N LYS A 23 3.01 7.36 9.33
CA LYS A 23 2.67 6.78 10.64
C LYS A 23 1.27 7.17 11.09
N PHE A 24 0.93 8.45 10.94
CA PHE A 24 -0.39 8.95 11.31
C PHE A 24 -1.50 8.26 10.50
N GLN A 25 -1.33 8.18 9.19
CA GLN A 25 -2.34 7.55 8.33
C GLN A 25 -2.54 6.08 8.66
N VAL A 26 -1.46 5.35 8.97
CA VAL A 26 -1.54 3.94 9.34
C VAL A 26 -2.28 3.76 10.66
N ARG A 27 -1.89 4.51 11.69
CA ARG A 27 -2.51 4.41 13.03
C ARG A 27 -3.97 4.82 13.00
N TRP A 28 -4.26 5.92 12.32
CA TRP A 28 -5.63 6.40 12.13
C TRP A 28 -6.47 5.39 11.37
N GLY A 29 -5.92 4.83 10.29
CA GLY A 29 -6.63 3.85 9.46
C GLY A 29 -7.01 2.60 10.25
N PHE A 30 -6.12 2.11 11.12
CA PHE A 30 -6.43 0.98 11.99
C PHE A 30 -7.58 1.31 12.94
N VAL A 31 -7.45 2.41 13.66
CA VAL A 31 -8.47 2.84 14.64
C VAL A 31 -9.82 3.09 13.97
N ASN A 32 -9.80 3.71 12.80
CA ASN A 32 -11.02 4.02 12.04
C ASN A 32 -11.75 2.75 11.59
N GLN A 33 -11.02 1.69 11.25
CA GLN A 33 -11.62 0.43 10.78
C GLN A 33 -11.98 -0.51 11.92
N PHE A 34 -11.15 -0.61 12.95
CA PHE A 34 -11.23 -1.67 13.96
C PHE A 34 -11.29 -1.17 15.40
N GLY A 35 -11.20 0.13 15.63
CA GLY A 35 -11.11 0.70 16.97
C GLY A 35 -9.68 0.63 17.53
N THR A 36 -9.55 0.88 18.82
CA THR A 36 -8.24 0.87 19.50
C THR A 36 -7.61 -0.54 19.41
N PRO A 37 -6.36 -0.66 18.94
CA PRO A 37 -5.73 -1.98 18.84
C PRO A 37 -5.49 -2.61 20.21
N SER A 38 -5.61 -3.93 20.30
CA SER A 38 -5.17 -4.68 21.47
C SER A 38 -3.66 -4.52 21.63
N SER A 39 -3.11 -4.91 22.81
CA SER A 39 -1.67 -4.86 23.03
C SER A 39 -0.89 -5.65 21.97
N LEU A 40 -1.41 -6.82 21.58
CA LEU A 40 -0.77 -7.67 20.57
C LEU A 40 -0.76 -7.00 19.20
N TYR A 41 -1.91 -6.51 18.74
CA TYR A 41 -2.00 -5.84 17.43
C TYR A 41 -1.23 -4.52 17.42
N SER A 42 -1.18 -3.81 18.53
CA SER A 42 -0.35 -2.60 18.65
C SER A 42 1.12 -2.92 18.41
N VAL A 43 1.62 -4.00 19.01
CA VAL A 43 3.01 -4.45 18.81
C VAL A 43 3.24 -4.85 17.35
N PHE A 44 2.35 -5.65 16.76
CA PHE A 44 2.47 -6.06 15.36
C PHE A 44 2.46 -4.85 14.42
N LEU A 45 1.54 -3.92 14.64
CA LEU A 45 1.40 -2.74 13.80
C LEU A 45 2.65 -1.85 13.87
N GLU A 46 3.11 -1.54 15.08
CA GLU A 46 4.28 -0.67 15.26
C GLU A 46 5.57 -1.33 14.77
N THR A 47 5.73 -2.62 14.98
CA THR A 47 6.90 -3.37 14.49
C THR A 47 6.95 -3.36 12.97
N GLU A 48 5.84 -3.64 12.32
CA GLU A 48 5.75 -3.61 10.86
C GLU A 48 5.99 -2.20 10.32
N LEU A 49 5.38 -1.20 10.95
CA LEU A 49 5.50 0.20 10.58
C LEU A 49 6.97 0.66 10.59
N ASP A 50 7.68 0.37 11.68
CA ASP A 50 9.10 0.73 11.82
C ASP A 50 9.96 0.02 10.76
N TYR A 51 9.65 -1.24 10.46
CA TYR A 51 10.39 -2.01 9.46
C TYR A 51 10.18 -1.49 8.04
N ILE A 52 8.95 -1.12 7.70
CA ILE A 52 8.63 -0.51 6.41
C ILE A 52 9.42 0.78 6.23
N ILE A 53 9.50 1.60 7.27
CA ILE A 53 10.24 2.86 7.25
C ILE A 53 11.74 2.59 7.11
N GLU A 54 12.26 1.60 7.81
CA GLU A 54 13.67 1.18 7.68
C GLU A 54 14.00 0.76 6.26
N LEU A 55 13.08 0.06 5.59
CA LEU A 55 13.24 -0.36 4.19
C LEU A 55 12.99 0.76 3.18
N GLY A 56 12.53 1.93 3.63
CA GLY A 56 12.24 3.06 2.76
C GLY A 56 11.02 2.90 1.87
N LEU A 57 10.02 2.12 2.31
CA LEU A 57 8.84 1.79 1.52
C LEU A 57 7.63 2.69 1.77
N GLN A 58 7.73 3.66 2.67
CA GLN A 58 6.60 4.51 3.04
C GLN A 58 6.04 5.30 1.85
N GLU A 59 6.88 5.79 0.97
CA GLU A 59 6.42 6.55 -0.20
C GLU A 59 5.69 5.66 -1.20
N ASP A 60 6.21 4.45 -1.43
CA ASP A 60 5.56 3.47 -2.29
C ASP A 60 4.17 3.11 -1.77
N LEU A 61 4.05 2.84 -0.47
CA LEU A 61 2.77 2.48 0.13
C LEU A 61 1.77 3.62 0.09
N LEU A 62 2.19 4.86 0.30
CA LEU A 62 1.31 6.02 0.15
C LEU A 62 0.85 6.20 -1.30
N SER A 63 1.72 5.94 -2.26
CA SER A 63 1.36 6.02 -3.68
C SER A 63 0.40 4.90 -4.09
N ILE A 64 0.61 3.69 -3.57
CA ILE A 64 -0.31 2.56 -3.78
C ILE A 64 -1.67 2.87 -3.16
N LYS A 65 -1.69 3.42 -1.94
CA LYS A 65 -2.93 3.85 -1.29
C LYS A 65 -3.69 4.85 -2.18
N ARG A 66 -3.00 5.85 -2.71
CA ARG A 66 -3.61 6.82 -3.62
C ARG A 66 -4.22 6.14 -4.83
N PHE A 67 -3.51 5.19 -5.41
CA PHE A 67 -4.00 4.41 -6.55
C PHE A 67 -5.30 3.67 -6.21
N ILE A 68 -5.33 2.97 -5.08
CA ILE A 68 -6.52 2.24 -4.62
C ILE A 68 -7.69 3.21 -4.33
N ASP A 69 -7.40 4.33 -3.69
CA ASP A 69 -8.41 5.35 -3.38
C ASP A 69 -8.97 6.00 -4.65
N ASP A 70 -8.15 6.23 -5.67
CA ASP A 70 -8.60 6.77 -6.95
C ASP A 70 -9.56 5.81 -7.66
N ILE A 71 -9.29 4.52 -7.62
CA ILE A 71 -10.20 3.50 -8.18
C ILE A 71 -11.52 3.50 -7.41
N LYS A 72 -11.45 3.56 -6.09
CA LYS A 72 -12.65 3.60 -5.24
C LYS A 72 -13.49 4.84 -5.53
N SER A 73 -12.86 6.00 -5.62
CA SER A 73 -13.57 7.26 -5.90
C SER A 73 -14.14 7.32 -7.30
N GLY A 74 -13.40 6.80 -8.31
CA GLY A 74 -13.81 6.86 -9.70
C GLY A 74 -14.78 5.78 -10.13
N MET A 75 -14.69 4.59 -9.53
CA MET A 75 -15.44 3.41 -9.97
C MET A 75 -16.29 2.76 -8.88
N GLY A 76 -16.13 3.19 -7.63
CA GLY A 76 -16.82 2.58 -6.49
C GLY A 76 -16.34 1.17 -6.16
N LEU A 77 -15.10 0.83 -6.54
CA LEU A 77 -14.56 -0.51 -6.41
C LEU A 77 -13.40 -0.57 -5.43
N GLU A 78 -13.38 -1.64 -4.64
CA GLU A 78 -12.28 -1.95 -3.72
C GLU A 78 -11.67 -3.30 -4.09
N PRO A 79 -10.38 -3.53 -3.76
CA PRO A 79 -9.77 -4.85 -3.94
C PRO A 79 -10.57 -5.94 -3.21
N ILE A 80 -10.57 -7.14 -3.78
CA ILE A 80 -11.27 -8.28 -3.17
C ILE A 80 -10.58 -8.63 -1.84
N PRO A 81 -11.34 -8.76 -0.73
CA PRO A 81 -10.76 -9.09 0.57
C PRO A 81 -10.05 -10.45 0.58
N GLU A 82 -9.00 -10.54 1.36
CA GLU A 82 -8.29 -11.79 1.66
C GLU A 82 -7.68 -12.48 0.43
N LEU A 83 -7.40 -11.69 -0.61
CA LEU A 83 -6.66 -12.14 -1.79
C LEU A 83 -5.47 -11.21 -2.04
N GLY A 84 -4.45 -11.76 -2.70
CA GLY A 84 -3.25 -11.01 -3.05
C GLY A 84 -2.16 -11.14 -2.01
N ASP A 85 -1.12 -10.32 -2.18
CA ASP A 85 0.11 -10.43 -1.38
C ASP A 85 0.10 -9.58 -0.11
N LEU A 86 -0.84 -8.66 0.04
CA LEU A 86 -0.80 -7.66 1.10
C LEU A 86 -1.83 -7.83 2.21
N TYR A 87 -2.70 -8.83 2.13
CA TYR A 87 -3.75 -9.00 3.15
C TYR A 87 -3.23 -9.57 4.49
N HIS A 88 -1.96 -9.95 4.57
CA HIS A 88 -1.27 -10.29 5.82
C HIS A 88 -0.41 -9.14 6.36
N SER A 89 -0.58 -7.95 5.82
CA SER A 89 0.09 -6.73 6.28
C SER A 89 -0.91 -5.85 7.03
N LEU A 90 -0.70 -5.66 8.33
CA LEU A 90 -1.56 -4.75 9.11
C LEU A 90 -1.44 -3.31 8.60
N VAL A 91 -0.26 -2.91 8.15
CA VAL A 91 -0.05 -1.58 7.57
C VAL A 91 -0.86 -1.41 6.29
N ALA A 92 -0.80 -2.37 5.37
CA ALA A 92 -1.58 -2.32 4.13
C ALA A 92 -3.09 -2.34 4.40
N ILE A 93 -3.54 -3.16 5.34
CA ILE A 93 -4.95 -3.21 5.77
C ILE A 93 -5.37 -1.85 6.35
N SER A 94 -4.55 -1.28 7.21
CA SER A 94 -4.83 0.02 7.84
C SER A 94 -4.93 1.15 6.82
N LEU A 95 -4.13 1.09 5.76
CA LEU A 95 -4.16 2.08 4.67
C LEU A 95 -5.32 1.83 3.68
N GLY A 96 -6.03 0.72 3.79
CA GLY A 96 -7.09 0.36 2.84
C GLY A 96 -6.60 -0.24 1.54
N ILE A 97 -5.31 -0.55 1.43
CA ILE A 97 -4.73 -1.22 0.25
C ILE A 97 -5.21 -2.67 0.19
N ALA A 98 -5.26 -3.34 1.32
CA ALA A 98 -5.77 -4.70 1.45
C ALA A 98 -6.98 -4.69 2.37
N LYS A 99 -7.82 -5.72 2.27
CA LYS A 99 -9.05 -5.84 3.06
C LYS A 99 -9.06 -7.16 3.81
N ILE A 100 -9.56 -7.11 5.04
CA ILE A 100 -9.85 -8.30 5.85
C ILE A 100 -11.24 -8.16 6.42
N ALA A 101 -12.04 -9.25 6.36
CA ALA A 101 -13.42 -9.22 6.84
C ALA A 101 -13.50 -9.13 8.36
N ASP A 102 -12.58 -9.80 9.06
CA ASP A 102 -12.55 -9.83 10.52
C ASP A 102 -11.10 -9.77 10.98
N ILE A 103 -10.74 -8.68 11.69
CA ILE A 103 -9.37 -8.49 12.18
C ILE A 103 -8.92 -9.61 13.12
N ASN A 104 -9.85 -10.25 13.83
CA ASN A 104 -9.51 -11.35 14.73
C ASN A 104 -9.04 -12.61 13.98
N LYS A 105 -9.25 -12.67 12.67
CA LYS A 105 -8.76 -13.75 11.81
C LYS A 105 -7.39 -13.43 11.21
N PHE A 106 -6.82 -12.28 11.54
CA PHE A 106 -5.48 -11.93 11.10
C PHE A 106 -4.48 -12.96 11.64
N GLY A 107 -3.72 -13.57 10.75
CA GLY A 107 -2.82 -14.65 11.08
C GLY A 107 -1.37 -14.21 11.19
N ILE A 108 -0.47 -14.92 10.51
CA ILE A 108 0.96 -14.64 10.54
C ILE A 108 1.25 -13.38 9.73
N PRO A 109 1.95 -12.39 10.31
CA PRO A 109 2.34 -11.17 9.59
C PRO A 109 3.22 -11.48 8.37
N THR A 110 3.06 -10.68 7.33
CA THR A 110 3.84 -10.82 6.10
C THR A 110 5.32 -10.47 6.31
N SER A 111 6.19 -11.08 5.50
CA SER A 111 7.62 -10.73 5.47
C SER A 111 7.86 -9.71 4.35
N TRP A 112 8.21 -8.47 4.73
CA TRP A 112 8.51 -7.43 3.76
C TRP A 112 9.80 -7.69 3.00
N ASP A 113 10.74 -8.46 3.55
CA ASP A 113 11.93 -8.88 2.81
C ASP A 113 11.56 -9.75 1.61
N GLU A 114 10.63 -10.68 1.80
CA GLU A 114 10.16 -11.55 0.72
C GLU A 114 9.32 -10.77 -0.30
N LEU A 115 8.49 -9.85 0.15
CA LEU A 115 7.71 -9.00 -0.75
C LEU A 115 8.62 -8.12 -1.62
N LEU A 116 9.69 -7.57 -1.04
CA LEU A 116 10.68 -6.79 -1.80
C LEU A 116 11.41 -7.65 -2.83
N LYS A 117 11.75 -8.88 -2.49
CA LYS A 117 12.35 -9.82 -3.46
C LYS A 117 11.40 -10.14 -4.59
N LYS A 118 10.14 -10.34 -4.28
CA LYS A 118 9.09 -10.59 -5.26
C LYS A 118 8.86 -9.38 -6.14
N LYS A 119 8.88 -8.19 -5.56
CA LYS A 119 8.76 -6.88 -6.21
C LYS A 119 7.39 -6.61 -6.85
N ILE A 120 6.79 -7.57 -7.51
CA ILE A 120 5.47 -7.45 -8.16
C ILE A 120 4.44 -8.10 -7.24
N LEU A 121 3.57 -7.27 -6.67
CA LEU A 121 2.56 -7.69 -5.70
C LEU A 121 1.17 -7.69 -6.33
N SER A 122 0.41 -8.75 -6.12
CA SER A 122 -0.91 -8.90 -6.72
C SER A 122 -2.00 -8.26 -5.88
N ILE A 123 -2.85 -7.49 -6.53
CA ILE A 123 -4.13 -7.00 -5.99
C ILE A 123 -5.22 -7.50 -6.92
N TYR A 124 -6.31 -8.01 -6.37
CA TYR A 124 -7.37 -8.68 -7.14
C TYR A 124 -8.62 -7.82 -7.23
N TYR A 125 -9.17 -7.76 -8.42
CA TYR A 125 -10.50 -7.19 -8.69
C TYR A 125 -11.36 -8.26 -9.36
N PRO A 126 -12.70 -8.14 -9.32
CA PRO A 126 -13.57 -9.07 -10.04
C PRO A 126 -13.22 -9.15 -11.53
N ASP A 127 -13.34 -10.34 -12.12
CA ASP A 127 -12.92 -10.61 -13.48
C ASP A 127 -13.53 -9.65 -14.51
N GLU A 128 -14.83 -9.41 -14.40
CA GLU A 128 -15.58 -8.59 -15.36
C GLU A 128 -15.13 -7.14 -15.42
N ILE A 129 -14.52 -6.64 -14.35
CA ILE A 129 -14.18 -5.21 -14.23
C ILE A 129 -12.68 -4.92 -14.19
N ARG A 130 -11.84 -5.95 -14.11
CA ARG A 130 -10.39 -5.78 -14.02
C ARG A 130 -9.83 -4.93 -15.14
N ASN A 131 -10.29 -5.13 -16.38
CA ASN A 131 -9.81 -4.36 -17.53
C ASN A 131 -10.20 -2.88 -17.43
N GLN A 132 -11.37 -2.60 -16.83
CA GLN A 132 -11.82 -1.22 -16.59
C GLN A 132 -10.93 -0.53 -15.55
N VAL A 133 -10.48 -1.26 -14.53
CA VAL A 133 -9.52 -0.75 -13.54
C VAL A 133 -8.20 -0.37 -14.22
N VAL A 134 -7.71 -1.20 -15.13
CA VAL A 134 -6.49 -0.92 -15.91
C VAL A 134 -6.65 0.35 -16.73
N GLU A 135 -7.77 0.49 -17.43
CA GLU A 135 -8.05 1.70 -18.24
C GLU A 135 -8.14 2.95 -17.36
N HIS A 136 -8.77 2.85 -16.20
CA HIS A 136 -8.86 3.95 -15.25
C HIS A 136 -7.45 4.39 -14.76
N ALA A 137 -6.57 3.42 -14.51
CA ALA A 137 -5.18 3.71 -14.13
C ALA A 137 -4.45 4.47 -15.23
N LYS A 138 -4.66 4.10 -16.50
CA LYS A 138 -4.07 4.81 -17.64
C LYS A 138 -4.60 6.24 -17.73
N GLU A 139 -5.90 6.43 -17.59
CA GLU A 139 -6.55 7.75 -17.64
C GLU A 139 -6.04 8.68 -16.53
N LYS A 140 -5.71 8.13 -15.37
CA LYS A 140 -5.17 8.89 -14.23
C LYS A 140 -3.66 9.07 -14.29
N ASN A 141 -3.02 8.67 -15.40
CA ASN A 141 -1.58 8.83 -15.64
C ASN A 141 -0.67 8.04 -14.68
N TYR A 142 -1.15 6.90 -14.17
CA TYR A 142 -0.27 5.98 -13.47
C TYR A 142 0.69 5.30 -14.45
N ASN A 143 1.85 4.90 -13.99
CA ASN A 143 2.88 4.27 -14.81
C ASN A 143 2.51 2.80 -15.07
N THR A 144 1.66 2.58 -16.08
CA THR A 144 1.15 1.25 -16.44
C THR A 144 2.09 0.57 -17.44
N SER A 145 2.19 -0.76 -17.31
CA SER A 145 3.00 -1.58 -18.21
C SER A 145 2.43 -3.00 -18.19
N THR A 146 3.14 -3.94 -18.81
CA THR A 146 2.81 -5.36 -18.72
C THR A 146 4.02 -6.17 -18.30
N TYR A 147 3.76 -7.26 -17.59
CA TYR A 147 4.78 -8.23 -17.21
C TYR A 147 4.21 -9.63 -17.43
N LEU A 148 4.84 -10.42 -18.29
CA LEU A 148 4.36 -11.74 -18.69
C LEU A 148 2.88 -11.72 -19.12
N GLY A 149 2.50 -10.67 -19.89
CA GLY A 149 1.13 -10.50 -20.38
C GLY A 149 0.14 -9.97 -19.36
N GLN A 150 0.54 -9.70 -18.13
CA GLN A 150 -0.33 -9.20 -17.08
C GLN A 150 -0.14 -7.71 -16.86
N PRO A 151 -1.21 -6.94 -16.62
CA PRO A 151 -1.09 -5.50 -16.39
C PRO A 151 -0.48 -5.21 -15.02
N ILE A 152 0.50 -4.30 -15.02
CA ILE A 152 1.14 -3.83 -13.79
C ILE A 152 1.15 -2.30 -13.73
N VAL A 153 1.18 -1.76 -12.51
CA VAL A 153 1.42 -0.35 -12.24
C VAL A 153 2.73 -0.26 -11.48
N LYS A 154 3.65 0.55 -11.99
CA LYS A 154 4.99 0.71 -11.41
C LYS A 154 5.01 1.88 -10.44
N PHE A 155 5.49 1.61 -9.24
CA PHE A 155 5.83 2.63 -8.24
C PHE A 155 7.36 2.73 -8.18
N ASN A 156 7.94 3.09 -7.05
CA ASN A 156 9.40 3.23 -6.97
C ASN A 156 10.09 1.86 -6.82
N GLN A 157 9.94 1.22 -5.67
CA GLN A 157 10.55 -0.08 -5.37
C GLN A 157 9.59 -1.25 -5.60
N LEU A 158 8.30 -1.00 -5.56
CA LEU A 158 7.25 -2.02 -5.68
C LEU A 158 6.42 -1.79 -6.93
N TYR A 159 5.95 -2.88 -7.52
CA TYR A 159 5.02 -2.87 -8.65
C TYR A 159 3.75 -3.61 -8.23
N ILE A 160 2.60 -3.12 -8.69
CA ILE A 160 1.30 -3.75 -8.41
C ILE A 160 0.80 -4.43 -9.66
N LYS A 161 0.52 -5.72 -9.58
CA LYS A 161 -0.15 -6.47 -10.64
C LYS A 161 -1.66 -6.42 -10.38
N ILE A 162 -2.40 -5.88 -11.36
CA ILE A 162 -3.86 -5.83 -11.30
C ILE A 162 -4.37 -7.19 -11.77
N SER A 163 -4.70 -8.05 -10.83
CA SER A 163 -5.11 -9.43 -11.10
C SER A 163 -6.62 -9.56 -11.09
N ARG A 164 -7.12 -10.61 -11.70
CA ARG A 164 -8.55 -10.91 -11.77
C ARG A 164 -8.86 -12.20 -11.01
N LYS A 165 -9.95 -12.18 -10.28
CA LYS A 165 -10.50 -13.39 -9.69
C LYS A 165 -11.42 -14.02 -10.72
N ILE A 166 -11.06 -15.19 -11.15
CA ILE A 166 -11.85 -15.98 -12.09
C ILE A 166 -12.88 -16.81 -11.31
#